data_0daded59342006d88b3af1948f7e9845
#
_entry.id   0daded59342006d88b3af1948f7e9845
#
_cell.length_a   1.000
_cell.length_b   1.000
_cell.length_c   1.000
_cell.angle_alpha   90.00
_cell.angle_beta   90.00
_cell.angle_gamma   90.00
#
_symmetry.space_group_name_H-M   'P 1'
#
loop_
_entity.id
_entity.type
_entity.pdbx_description
1 polymer ?
#
loop_
_entity_poly.entity_id
_entity_poly.type
_entity_poly.pdbx_seq_one_letter_code
_entity_poly.pdbx_strand_id
1 'polypeptide(L)'
;MNELNYMLYDLEPDYTRPLFEIPPAAREQMFNRLRFLYGKDAAEATIPELERLLKVHHAHKPQEMIEVEKRCDPKERFTEKDIILITYGDLLRGDGDSPLTTLHNLVNTYNPGSLNTIHILPFFPYSSDRGFSIKDFSSVDPRLGTWEDIRNMSSQYQLMFDGVLNHASSESKMFKEFLNGHQFYKDFFINYTSPDDLTPEQRNKIFRPRTSDILTKFQTINGSRYVWTTFSEDQIDL
;
A
#
# COMPACT_ATOMS: atom_id res chain seq x y z
N MET A 1 -0.34 -2.93 22.87
CA MET A 1 0.44 -1.75 22.41
C MET A 1 1.59 -2.35 21.61
N ASN A 2 1.49 -2.39 20.61
CA ASN A 2 1.46 -2.36 19.18
C ASN A 2 2.83 -2.63 18.57
N GLU A 3 3.00 -3.88 18.15
CA GLU A 3 4.14 -4.29 17.29
C GLU A 3 4.25 -3.46 15.99
N LEU A 4 3.17 -2.80 15.57
CA LEU A 4 3.16 -1.90 14.41
C LEU A 4 3.97 -0.60 14.59
N ASN A 5 4.23 -0.17 15.81
CA ASN A 5 4.98 1.07 16.07
C ASN A 5 6.49 0.93 15.96
N TYR A 6 7.04 -0.29 15.91
CA TYR A 6 8.49 -0.51 15.84
C TYR A 6 9.05 -0.58 14.42
N MET A 7 8.21 -0.73 13.40
CA MET A 7 8.68 -0.85 12.02
C MET A 7 8.82 0.48 11.25
N LEU A 8 8.34 1.58 11.80
CA LEU A 8 8.32 2.85 11.06
C LEU A 8 9.64 3.63 11.09
N TYR A 9 10.54 3.35 12.02
CA TYR A 9 11.74 4.15 12.22
C TYR A 9 12.95 3.29 12.65
N ASP A 10 13.61 2.67 11.69
CA ASP A 10 14.85 1.90 11.93
C ASP A 10 16.08 2.80 12.15
N LEU A 11 15.96 4.10 11.91
CA LEU A 11 17.04 5.07 12.02
C LEU A 11 16.85 5.94 13.27
N GLU A 12 17.95 6.24 13.93
CA GLU A 12 17.96 7.22 15.01
C GLU A 12 17.58 8.61 14.49
N PRO A 13 16.69 9.34 15.17
CA PRO A 13 16.25 10.66 14.73
C PRO A 13 17.33 11.70 14.95
N ASP A 14 17.55 12.56 13.97
CA ASP A 14 18.43 13.72 14.10
C ASP A 14 17.63 14.97 14.51
N TYR A 15 17.57 15.20 15.81
CA TYR A 15 16.91 16.39 16.38
C TYR A 15 17.74 17.68 16.28
N THR A 16 18.94 17.63 15.75
CA THR A 16 19.77 18.83 15.53
C THR A 16 19.44 19.55 14.22
N ARG A 17 18.68 18.90 13.35
CA ARG A 17 18.19 19.50 12.10
C ARG A 17 17.33 20.72 12.33
N PRO A 18 17.33 21.68 11.41
CA PRO A 18 16.37 22.77 11.42
C PRO A 18 14.93 22.22 11.51
N LEU A 19 14.09 22.90 12.28
CA LEU A 19 12.69 22.51 12.40
C LEU A 19 12.03 22.47 11.02
N PHE A 20 11.32 21.39 10.76
CA PHE A 20 10.51 21.29 9.55
C PHE A 20 9.27 22.15 9.71
N GLU A 21 9.11 23.13 8.84
CA GLU A 21 7.93 24.00 8.78
C GLU A 21 7.18 23.74 7.48
N ILE A 22 5.87 23.52 7.60
CA ILE A 22 5.01 23.35 6.44
C ILE A 22 4.70 24.75 5.89
N PRO A 23 4.96 25.00 4.59
CA PRO A 23 4.58 26.28 3.99
C PRO A 23 3.09 26.56 4.18
N PRO A 24 2.69 27.80 4.52
CA PRO A 24 1.28 28.13 4.80
C PRO A 24 0.31 27.70 3.70
N ALA A 25 0.67 27.87 2.44
CA ALA A 25 -0.13 27.43 1.30
C ALA A 25 -0.32 25.89 1.24
N ALA A 26 0.72 25.13 1.57
CA ALA A 26 0.61 23.66 1.62
C ALA A 26 -0.27 23.22 2.80
N ARG A 27 -0.12 23.88 3.95
CA ARG A 27 -0.98 23.63 5.13
C ARG A 27 -2.45 23.89 4.83
N GLU A 28 -2.75 25.00 4.17
CA GLU A 28 -4.11 25.34 3.77
C GLU A 28 -4.68 24.31 2.78
N GLN A 29 -3.88 23.87 1.82
CA GLN A 29 -4.28 22.80 0.88
C GLN A 29 -4.61 21.51 1.61
N MET A 30 -3.77 21.08 2.56
CA MET A 30 -4.00 19.88 3.38
C MET A 30 -5.30 20.00 4.17
N PHE A 31 -5.50 21.15 4.84
CA PHE A 31 -6.73 21.43 5.58
C PHE A 31 -7.98 21.37 4.69
N ASN A 32 -7.94 22.00 3.51
CA ASN A 32 -9.07 22.00 2.60
C ASN A 32 -9.41 20.59 2.08
N ARG A 33 -8.41 19.73 1.82
CA ARG A 33 -8.63 18.34 1.45
C ARG A 33 -9.24 17.52 2.58
N LEU A 34 -8.72 17.66 3.80
CA LEU A 34 -9.29 16.98 4.97
C LEU A 34 -10.72 17.44 5.26
N ARG A 35 -10.97 18.74 5.15
CA ARG A 35 -12.32 19.31 5.31
C ARG A 35 -13.31 18.76 4.28
N PHE A 36 -12.87 18.59 3.04
CA PHE A 36 -13.69 18.02 1.97
C PHE A 36 -14.05 16.55 2.25
N LEU A 37 -13.09 15.78 2.76
CA LEU A 37 -13.27 14.34 3.00
C LEU A 37 -14.02 14.02 4.29
N TYR A 38 -13.72 14.75 5.37
CA TYR A 38 -14.12 14.36 6.73
C TYR A 38 -14.91 15.45 7.49
N GLY A 39 -15.12 16.61 6.88
CA GLY A 39 -15.76 17.75 7.52
C GLY A 39 -14.79 18.64 8.30
N LYS A 40 -15.29 19.80 8.75
CA LYS A 40 -14.46 20.84 9.35
C LYS A 40 -13.84 20.41 10.68
N ASP A 41 -14.66 19.88 11.59
CA ASP A 41 -14.22 19.55 12.95
C ASP A 41 -13.15 18.44 12.95
N ALA A 42 -13.33 17.42 12.10
CA ALA A 42 -12.34 16.36 11.92
C ALA A 42 -11.04 16.90 11.29
N ALA A 43 -11.13 17.83 10.33
CA ALA A 43 -9.95 18.45 9.73
C ALA A 43 -9.16 19.27 10.76
N GLU A 44 -9.84 20.07 11.59
CA GLU A 44 -9.21 20.87 12.65
C GLU A 44 -8.51 19.98 13.70
N ALA A 45 -9.11 18.83 14.04
CA ALA A 45 -8.53 17.88 14.98
C ALA A 45 -7.33 17.11 14.38
N THR A 46 -7.34 16.84 13.07
CA THR A 46 -6.34 15.99 12.42
C THR A 46 -5.07 16.75 12.01
N ILE A 47 -5.17 18.03 11.64
CA ILE A 47 -4.02 18.83 11.17
C ILE A 47 -2.83 18.82 12.13
N PRO A 48 -2.97 19.03 13.45
CA PRO A 48 -1.84 19.03 14.37
C PRO A 48 -1.09 17.69 14.40
N GLU A 49 -1.82 16.57 14.30
CA GLU A 49 -1.23 15.24 14.29
C GLU A 49 -0.50 14.97 12.96
N LEU A 50 -1.04 15.39 11.84
CA LEU A 50 -0.39 15.29 10.54
C LEU A 50 0.90 16.13 10.50
N GLU A 51 0.90 17.33 11.05
CA GLU A 51 2.09 18.17 11.23
C GLU A 51 3.15 17.48 12.09
N ARG A 52 2.72 16.85 13.19
CA ARG A 52 3.61 16.07 14.06
C ARG A 52 4.25 14.93 13.29
N LEU A 53 3.47 14.14 12.53
CA LEU A 53 3.98 13.03 11.74
C LEU A 53 5.00 13.48 10.69
N LEU A 54 4.76 14.60 10.01
CA LEU A 54 5.71 15.15 9.03
C LEU A 54 7.02 15.59 9.69
N LYS A 55 6.97 16.18 10.89
CA LYS A 55 8.17 16.55 11.66
C LYS A 55 8.95 15.31 12.10
N VAL A 56 8.25 14.29 12.58
CA VAL A 56 8.87 13.01 12.96
C VAL A 56 9.53 12.35 11.74
N HIS A 57 8.83 12.27 10.61
CA HIS A 57 9.42 11.76 9.37
C HIS A 57 10.67 12.55 8.95
N HIS A 58 10.64 13.88 9.03
CA HIS A 58 11.80 14.70 8.69
C HIS A 58 13.01 14.43 9.59
N ALA A 59 12.79 14.23 10.90
CA ALA A 59 13.86 13.92 11.85
C ALA A 59 14.51 12.54 11.59
N HIS A 60 13.73 11.56 11.12
CA HIS A 60 14.21 10.20 10.83
C HIS A 60 14.70 10.00 9.39
N LYS A 61 14.57 11.03 8.54
CA LYS A 61 14.94 10.92 7.12
C LYS A 61 16.46 10.71 6.97
N PRO A 62 16.95 9.72 6.19
CA PRO A 62 18.37 9.54 5.92
C PRO A 62 18.98 10.77 5.28
N GLN A 63 20.25 11.06 5.57
CA GLN A 63 20.94 12.22 5.02
C GLN A 63 21.02 12.17 3.49
N GLU A 64 21.21 10.98 2.93
CA GLU A 64 21.23 10.76 1.47
C GLU A 64 19.91 11.19 0.82
N MET A 65 18.78 10.88 1.44
CA MET A 65 17.47 11.29 0.94
C MET A 65 17.29 12.80 0.96
N ILE A 66 17.79 13.47 2.00
CA ILE A 66 17.77 14.93 2.09
C ILE A 66 18.61 15.56 0.97
N GLU A 67 19.80 14.99 0.70
CA GLU A 67 20.65 15.50 -0.38
C GLU A 67 20.03 15.28 -1.78
N VAL A 68 19.32 14.17 -1.98
CA VAL A 68 18.55 13.94 -3.22
C VAL A 68 17.41 14.96 -3.35
N GLU A 69 16.65 15.20 -2.28
CA GLU A 69 15.54 16.16 -2.29
C GLU A 69 15.99 17.60 -2.57
N LYS A 70 17.16 18.03 -2.05
CA LYS A 70 17.72 19.36 -2.34
C LYS A 70 18.01 19.58 -3.83
N ARG A 71 18.27 18.50 -4.57
CA ARG A 71 18.56 18.53 -6.01
C ARG A 71 17.34 18.31 -6.88
N CYS A 72 16.23 17.87 -6.28
CA CYS A 72 15.01 17.57 -7.00
C CYS A 72 14.21 18.85 -7.28
N ASP A 73 14.07 19.23 -8.54
CA ASP A 73 13.08 20.22 -8.94
C ASP A 73 11.72 19.52 -9.12
N PRO A 74 10.68 19.90 -8.35
CA PRO A 74 9.36 19.32 -8.52
C PRO A 74 8.73 19.52 -9.89
N LYS A 75 9.27 20.43 -10.71
CA LYS A 75 8.81 20.68 -12.09
C LYS A 75 9.50 19.79 -13.12
N GLU A 76 10.67 19.27 -12.79
CA GLU A 76 11.49 18.42 -13.67
C GLU A 76 11.58 16.99 -13.10
N ARG A 77 10.41 16.43 -12.75
CA ARG A 77 10.35 15.12 -12.10
C ARG A 77 10.70 13.95 -13.01
N PHE A 78 10.42 14.09 -14.29
CA PHE A 78 10.61 13.03 -15.28
C PHE A 78 11.37 13.57 -16.49
N THR A 79 12.23 12.74 -17.03
CA THR A 79 13.00 13.00 -18.24
C THR A 79 12.81 11.84 -19.23
N GLU A 80 13.34 11.99 -20.44
CA GLU A 80 13.35 10.90 -21.44
C GLU A 80 14.17 9.67 -21.02
N LYS A 81 14.90 9.76 -19.89
CA LYS A 81 15.68 8.64 -19.31
C LYS A 81 14.88 7.83 -18.30
N ASP A 82 13.69 8.31 -17.94
CA ASP A 82 12.81 7.63 -16.97
C ASP A 82 11.96 6.59 -17.72
N ILE A 83 12.51 5.39 -17.84
CA ILE A 83 11.87 4.25 -18.49
C ILE A 83 11.54 3.21 -17.44
N ILE A 84 10.25 2.86 -17.34
CA ILE A 84 9.71 1.95 -16.34
C ILE A 84 9.35 0.62 -17.00
N LEU A 85 9.95 -0.47 -16.52
CA LEU A 85 9.52 -1.84 -16.84
C LEU A 85 8.44 -2.26 -15.84
N ILE A 86 7.22 -2.53 -16.31
CA ILE A 86 6.14 -3.11 -15.49
C ILE A 86 6.11 -4.60 -15.72
N THR A 87 6.20 -5.40 -14.66
CA THR A 87 6.28 -6.86 -14.78
C THR A 87 5.77 -7.56 -13.52
N TYR A 88 5.34 -8.82 -13.68
CA TYR A 88 5.18 -9.74 -12.55
C TYR A 88 6.53 -10.32 -12.13
N GLY A 89 6.68 -10.61 -10.83
CA GLY A 89 7.90 -11.21 -10.30
C GLY A 89 8.19 -12.61 -10.82
N ASP A 90 7.17 -13.33 -11.35
CA ASP A 90 7.26 -14.67 -11.91
C ASP A 90 7.24 -14.72 -13.45
N LEU A 91 7.44 -13.58 -14.12
CA LEU A 91 7.43 -13.54 -15.58
C LEU A 91 8.46 -14.49 -16.20
N LEU A 92 9.60 -14.67 -15.52
CA LEU A 92 10.70 -15.50 -15.95
C LEU A 92 11.05 -16.52 -14.87
N ARG A 93 11.45 -17.71 -15.31
CA ARG A 93 11.96 -18.77 -14.44
C ARG A 93 13.27 -19.28 -15.03
N GLY A 94 14.31 -19.28 -14.23
CA GLY A 94 15.61 -19.87 -14.55
C GLY A 94 15.85 -21.15 -13.77
N ASP A 95 16.83 -21.92 -14.18
CA ASP A 95 17.24 -23.13 -13.48
C ASP A 95 18.08 -22.75 -12.25
N GLY A 96 17.54 -22.98 -11.06
CA GLY A 96 18.26 -22.85 -9.79
C GLY A 96 18.12 -21.49 -9.09
N ASP A 97 17.70 -20.42 -9.77
CA ASP A 97 17.51 -19.11 -9.20
C ASP A 97 16.03 -18.83 -8.86
N SER A 98 15.81 -17.89 -7.92
CA SER A 98 14.47 -17.36 -7.71
C SER A 98 13.98 -16.61 -8.96
N PRO A 99 12.65 -16.53 -9.22
CA PRO A 99 12.13 -15.73 -10.32
C PRO A 99 12.57 -14.25 -10.28
N LEU A 100 12.63 -13.64 -9.10
CA LEU A 100 13.11 -12.26 -8.93
C LEU A 100 14.59 -12.11 -9.29
N THR A 101 15.45 -13.06 -8.87
CA THR A 101 16.85 -13.10 -9.27
C THR A 101 16.99 -13.29 -10.78
N THR A 102 16.21 -14.21 -11.38
CA THR A 102 16.21 -14.44 -12.84
C THR A 102 15.82 -13.18 -13.60
N LEU A 103 14.77 -12.46 -13.15
CA LEU A 103 14.35 -11.18 -13.72
C LEU A 103 15.48 -10.14 -13.63
N HIS A 104 16.10 -9.98 -12.47
CA HIS A 104 17.19 -9.05 -12.24
C HIS A 104 18.39 -9.33 -13.18
N ASN A 105 18.81 -10.59 -13.27
CA ASN A 105 19.92 -11.01 -14.14
C ASN A 105 19.61 -10.77 -15.62
N LEU A 106 18.38 -11.04 -16.07
CA LEU A 106 17.96 -10.80 -17.45
C LEU A 106 18.04 -9.29 -17.78
N VAL A 107 17.46 -8.44 -16.94
CA VAL A 107 17.45 -7.00 -17.18
C VAL A 107 18.88 -6.45 -17.23
N ASN A 108 19.74 -6.88 -16.32
CA ASN A 108 21.14 -6.47 -16.29
C ASN A 108 21.93 -6.93 -17.50
N THR A 109 21.64 -8.12 -18.00
CA THR A 109 22.40 -8.71 -19.12
C THR A 109 21.99 -8.14 -20.46
N TYR A 110 20.68 -8.00 -20.68
CA TYR A 110 20.15 -7.68 -22.03
C TYR A 110 19.67 -6.23 -22.20
N ASN A 111 19.47 -5.49 -21.08
CA ASN A 111 19.02 -4.11 -21.13
C ASN A 111 19.85 -3.16 -20.23
N PRO A 112 21.18 -3.24 -20.24
CA PRO A 112 22.00 -2.40 -19.38
C PRO A 112 21.81 -0.91 -19.73
N GLY A 113 21.33 -0.13 -18.77
CA GLY A 113 21.12 1.31 -18.93
C GLY A 113 19.92 1.70 -19.80
N SER A 114 19.12 0.74 -20.29
CA SER A 114 17.94 1.03 -21.13
C SER A 114 16.72 1.41 -20.32
N LEU A 115 16.68 1.09 -19.03
CA LEU A 115 15.63 1.45 -18.09
C LEU A 115 16.25 1.78 -16.72
N ASN A 116 15.57 2.61 -15.97
CA ASN A 116 16.02 3.03 -14.63
C ASN A 116 15.08 2.56 -13.51
N THR A 117 13.88 2.11 -13.86
CA THR A 117 12.85 1.76 -12.88
C THR A 117 12.21 0.42 -13.22
N ILE A 118 11.99 -0.42 -12.22
CA ILE A 118 11.22 -1.67 -12.34
C ILE A 118 10.01 -1.57 -11.43
N HIS A 119 8.81 -1.61 -12.04
CA HIS A 119 7.54 -1.78 -11.32
C HIS A 119 7.23 -3.28 -11.22
N ILE A 120 7.44 -3.83 -10.04
CA ILE A 120 7.08 -5.21 -9.75
C ILE A 120 5.64 -5.22 -9.23
N LEU A 121 4.73 -5.81 -10.01
CA LEU A 121 3.33 -6.03 -9.60
C LEU A 121 3.28 -6.88 -8.32
N PRO A 122 2.17 -6.92 -7.56
CA PRO A 122 2.17 -7.43 -6.20
C PRO A 122 2.87 -8.78 -6.06
N PHE A 123 3.90 -8.82 -5.23
CA PHE A 123 4.81 -9.96 -5.03
C PHE A 123 4.70 -10.55 -3.61
N PHE A 124 3.70 -10.14 -2.86
CA PHE A 124 3.37 -10.67 -1.55
C PHE A 124 2.66 -12.03 -1.64
N PRO A 125 2.60 -12.83 -0.56
CA PRO A 125 1.74 -14.00 -0.50
C PRO A 125 0.27 -13.62 -0.76
N TYR A 126 -0.38 -14.30 -1.68
CA TYR A 126 -1.73 -13.99 -2.14
C TYR A 126 -2.60 -15.24 -2.28
N SER A 127 -3.91 -15.09 -2.35
CA SER A 127 -4.88 -16.16 -2.59
C SER A 127 -5.35 -16.22 -4.04
N SER A 128 -5.54 -15.07 -4.68
CA SER A 128 -6.07 -14.98 -6.05
C SER A 128 -5.63 -13.70 -6.76
N ASP A 129 -6.15 -13.49 -7.98
CA ASP A 129 -5.97 -12.29 -8.80
C ASP A 129 -4.50 -11.92 -9.06
N ARG A 130 -3.66 -12.94 -9.29
CA ARG A 130 -2.24 -12.80 -9.64
C ARG A 130 -1.46 -11.84 -8.73
N GLY A 131 -1.72 -11.89 -7.42
CA GLY A 131 -1.03 -11.07 -6.43
C GLY A 131 -1.87 -9.96 -5.83
N PHE A 132 -2.97 -9.54 -6.45
CA PHE A 132 -3.80 -8.44 -5.94
C PHE A 132 -4.69 -8.81 -4.76
N SER A 133 -4.91 -10.11 -4.46
CA SER A 133 -5.58 -10.56 -3.24
C SER A 133 -4.56 -10.93 -2.17
N ILE A 134 -4.03 -9.94 -1.47
CA ILE A 134 -2.85 -10.09 -0.59
C ILE A 134 -3.25 -10.69 0.75
N LYS A 135 -2.54 -11.75 1.15
CA LYS A 135 -2.72 -12.39 2.48
C LYS A 135 -1.82 -11.80 3.55
N ASP A 136 -0.60 -11.42 3.17
CA ASP A 136 0.41 -10.89 4.08
C ASP A 136 1.25 -9.83 3.36
N PHE A 137 1.22 -8.60 3.85
CA PHE A 137 1.96 -7.46 3.31
C PHE A 137 3.40 -7.36 3.84
N SER A 138 3.80 -8.24 4.75
CA SER A 138 5.10 -8.17 5.43
C SER A 138 6.18 -9.06 4.79
N SER A 139 5.78 -10.04 3.98
CA SER A 139 6.69 -11.03 3.39
C SER A 139 6.60 -11.07 1.86
N VAL A 140 7.70 -11.43 1.22
CA VAL A 140 7.71 -11.78 -0.21
C VAL A 140 7.14 -13.19 -0.38
N ASP A 141 6.34 -13.43 -1.41
CA ASP A 141 5.87 -14.78 -1.74
C ASP A 141 7.08 -15.71 -1.96
N PRO A 142 7.21 -16.81 -1.18
CA PRO A 142 8.36 -17.70 -1.28
C PRO A 142 8.57 -18.31 -2.67
N ARG A 143 7.53 -18.33 -3.51
CA ARG A 143 7.60 -18.78 -4.90
C ARG A 143 8.34 -17.82 -5.81
N LEU A 144 8.44 -16.53 -5.41
CA LEU A 144 9.06 -15.47 -6.19
C LEU A 144 10.50 -15.19 -5.73
N GLY A 145 10.75 -15.27 -4.41
CA GLY A 145 12.05 -15.00 -3.82
C GLY A 145 11.94 -14.44 -2.40
N THR A 146 12.82 -13.52 -2.07
CA THR A 146 12.97 -12.96 -0.72
C THR A 146 13.12 -11.43 -0.76
N TRP A 147 13.06 -10.79 0.41
CA TRP A 147 13.41 -9.36 0.55
C TRP A 147 14.85 -9.06 0.16
N GLU A 148 15.75 -10.05 0.20
CA GLU A 148 17.13 -9.88 -0.25
C GLU A 148 17.20 -9.71 -1.78
N ASP A 149 16.42 -10.48 -2.54
CA ASP A 149 16.30 -10.31 -4.00
C ASP A 149 15.81 -8.90 -4.36
N ILE A 150 14.81 -8.40 -3.63
CA ILE A 150 14.30 -7.02 -3.79
C ILE A 150 15.39 -6.00 -3.48
N ARG A 151 16.15 -6.16 -2.38
CA ARG A 151 17.26 -5.26 -2.04
C ARG A 151 18.37 -5.27 -3.09
N ASN A 152 18.72 -6.45 -3.58
CA ASN A 152 19.74 -6.58 -4.64
C ASN A 152 19.32 -5.83 -5.90
N MET A 153 18.06 -5.96 -6.31
CA MET A 153 17.51 -5.22 -7.45
C MET A 153 17.51 -3.71 -7.21
N SER A 154 17.20 -3.26 -5.99
CA SER A 154 17.17 -1.83 -5.63
C SER A 154 18.56 -1.15 -5.65
N SER A 155 19.65 -1.93 -5.65
CA SER A 155 20.99 -1.39 -5.77
C SER A 155 21.31 -0.83 -7.16
N GLN A 156 20.54 -1.21 -8.17
CA GLN A 156 20.77 -0.84 -9.58
C GLN A 156 19.59 -0.12 -10.22
N TYR A 157 18.37 -0.38 -9.75
CA TYR A 157 17.13 0.17 -10.28
C TYR A 157 16.33 0.87 -9.20
N GLN A 158 15.63 1.91 -9.59
CA GLN A 158 14.51 2.41 -8.78
C GLN A 158 13.40 1.35 -8.80
N LEU A 159 12.79 1.10 -7.64
CA LEU A 159 11.70 0.13 -7.56
C LEU A 159 10.37 0.83 -7.33
N MET A 160 9.35 0.37 -8.02
CA MET A 160 7.97 0.79 -7.89
C MET A 160 7.12 -0.42 -7.49
N PHE A 161 6.20 -0.22 -6.55
CA PHE A 161 5.31 -1.28 -6.05
C PHE A 161 3.88 -0.78 -5.99
N ASP A 162 2.93 -1.72 -6.10
CA ASP A 162 1.52 -1.41 -5.88
C ASP A 162 1.25 -1.22 -4.39
N GLY A 163 0.63 -0.09 -4.04
CA GLY A 163 0.01 0.11 -2.74
C GLY A 163 -1.42 -0.43 -2.75
N VAL A 164 -1.61 -1.73 -2.56
CA VAL A 164 -2.94 -2.35 -2.52
C VAL A 164 -3.60 -2.02 -1.19
N LEU A 165 -4.16 -0.81 -1.09
CA LEU A 165 -4.79 -0.26 0.12
C LEU A 165 -6.31 -0.35 0.09
N ASN A 166 -6.89 -0.83 -1.02
CA ASN A 166 -8.33 -0.86 -1.22
C ASN A 166 -8.97 -2.11 -0.60
N HIS A 167 -8.25 -3.22 -0.63
CA HIS A 167 -8.74 -4.51 -0.17
C HIS A 167 -7.60 -5.44 0.28
N ALA A 168 -7.97 -6.49 0.99
CA ALA A 168 -7.08 -7.59 1.36
C ALA A 168 -7.75 -8.93 1.02
N SER A 169 -6.97 -10.01 1.00
CA SER A 169 -7.49 -11.37 0.81
C SER A 169 -8.44 -11.78 1.94
N SER A 170 -9.49 -12.52 1.60
CA SER A 170 -10.34 -13.24 2.58
C SER A 170 -9.54 -14.24 3.43
N GLU A 171 -8.38 -14.67 2.94
CA GLU A 171 -7.44 -15.54 3.68
C GLU A 171 -6.44 -14.76 4.54
N SER A 172 -6.44 -13.43 4.52
CA SER A 172 -5.54 -12.61 5.31
C SER A 172 -5.75 -12.82 6.82
N LYS A 173 -4.68 -12.67 7.59
CA LYS A 173 -4.76 -12.75 9.06
C LYS A 173 -5.73 -11.69 9.60
N MET A 174 -5.70 -10.49 9.04
CA MET A 174 -6.58 -9.38 9.46
C MET A 174 -8.06 -9.76 9.33
N PHE A 175 -8.44 -10.35 8.19
CA PHE A 175 -9.83 -10.74 7.96
C PHE A 175 -10.24 -11.94 8.82
N LYS A 176 -9.37 -12.92 9.01
CA LYS A 176 -9.63 -14.04 9.94
C LYS A 176 -9.85 -13.57 11.38
N GLU A 177 -9.06 -12.61 11.84
CA GLU A 177 -9.25 -12.01 13.16
C GLU A 177 -10.54 -11.18 13.26
N PHE A 178 -10.94 -10.50 12.18
CA PHE A 178 -12.26 -9.87 12.08
C PHE A 178 -13.38 -10.90 12.23
N LEU A 179 -13.33 -12.02 11.50
CA LEU A 179 -14.32 -13.11 11.60
C LEU A 179 -14.36 -13.71 13.03
N ASN A 180 -13.23 -13.75 13.71
CA ASN A 180 -13.09 -14.17 15.10
C ASN A 180 -13.53 -13.10 16.11
N GLY A 181 -14.02 -11.95 15.67
CA GLY A 181 -14.54 -10.89 16.54
C GLY A 181 -13.47 -10.12 17.33
N HIS A 182 -12.21 -10.13 16.85
CA HIS A 182 -11.11 -9.40 17.50
C HIS A 182 -11.36 -7.88 17.45
N GLN A 183 -11.36 -7.22 18.63
CA GLN A 183 -11.77 -5.81 18.77
C GLN A 183 -10.95 -4.82 17.94
N PHE A 184 -9.66 -5.09 17.74
CA PHE A 184 -8.80 -4.24 16.92
C PHE A 184 -9.20 -4.20 15.45
N TYR A 185 -9.71 -5.33 14.92
CA TYR A 185 -10.05 -5.46 13.49
C TYR A 185 -11.53 -5.21 13.18
N LYS A 186 -12.36 -4.89 14.17
CA LYS A 186 -13.82 -4.77 14.02
C LYS A 186 -14.25 -3.74 12.97
N ASP A 187 -13.47 -2.67 12.82
CA ASP A 187 -13.75 -1.53 11.93
C ASP A 187 -12.78 -1.47 10.72
N PHE A 188 -12.00 -2.53 10.47
CA PHE A 188 -11.06 -2.59 9.35
C PHE A 188 -11.75 -2.81 8.01
N PHE A 189 -12.89 -3.50 8.01
CA PHE A 189 -13.58 -3.91 6.81
C PHE A 189 -14.97 -3.31 6.74
N ILE A 190 -15.38 -2.87 5.54
CA ILE A 190 -16.72 -2.33 5.30
C ILE A 190 -17.70 -3.49 5.39
N ASN A 191 -18.55 -3.49 6.42
CA ASN A 191 -19.48 -4.60 6.66
C ASN A 191 -20.82 -4.14 7.22
N TYR A 192 -21.84 -4.98 7.03
CA TYR A 192 -23.23 -4.78 7.42
C TYR A 192 -23.80 -6.00 8.13
N THR A 193 -24.85 -5.80 8.91
CA THR A 193 -25.58 -6.90 9.59
C THR A 193 -26.60 -7.56 8.69
N SER A 194 -27.16 -6.79 7.75
CA SER A 194 -28.12 -7.24 6.74
C SER A 194 -27.74 -6.70 5.37
N PRO A 195 -28.03 -7.42 4.28
CA PRO A 195 -27.89 -6.87 2.94
C PRO A 195 -28.83 -5.66 2.70
N ASP A 196 -29.92 -5.55 3.46
CA ASP A 196 -30.90 -4.45 3.38
C ASP A 196 -30.43 -3.18 4.08
N ASP A 197 -29.32 -3.22 4.82
CA ASP A 197 -28.67 -2.03 5.40
C ASP A 197 -28.18 -1.08 4.29
N LEU A 198 -27.95 -1.58 3.07
CA LEU A 198 -27.78 -0.78 1.85
C LEU A 198 -29.13 -0.59 1.17
N THR A 199 -29.65 0.64 1.23
CA THR A 199 -30.92 0.97 0.56
C THR A 199 -30.83 0.82 -0.96
N PRO A 200 -31.97 0.60 -1.67
CA PRO A 200 -31.98 0.56 -3.13
C PRO A 200 -31.39 1.81 -3.78
N GLU A 201 -31.58 2.99 -3.17
CA GLU A 201 -31.04 4.26 -3.65
C GLU A 201 -29.50 4.31 -3.54
N GLN A 202 -28.94 3.77 -2.44
CA GLN A 202 -27.49 3.65 -2.27
C GLN A 202 -26.92 2.63 -3.26
N ARG A 203 -27.57 1.46 -3.42
CA ARG A 203 -27.15 0.43 -4.38
C ARG A 203 -27.11 0.96 -5.82
N ASN A 204 -28.09 1.77 -6.22
CA ASN A 204 -28.13 2.38 -7.56
C ASN A 204 -27.01 3.39 -7.83
N LYS A 205 -26.35 3.90 -6.80
CA LYS A 205 -25.19 4.80 -6.92
C LYS A 205 -23.85 4.06 -6.97
N ILE A 206 -23.85 2.76 -6.67
CA ILE A 206 -22.63 1.96 -6.64
C ILE A 206 -22.34 1.48 -8.06
N PHE A 207 -21.19 1.86 -8.58
CA PHE A 207 -20.66 1.29 -9.81
C PHE A 207 -19.79 0.06 -9.46
N ARG A 208 -20.16 -1.09 -10.01
CA ARG A 208 -19.39 -2.32 -9.86
C ARG A 208 -19.11 -2.96 -11.22
N PRO A 209 -17.85 -3.25 -11.55
CA PRO A 209 -17.50 -3.87 -12.85
C PRO A 209 -17.68 -5.40 -12.84
N ARG A 210 -18.59 -5.93 -12.00
CA ARG A 210 -18.88 -7.38 -11.85
C ARG A 210 -20.38 -7.61 -11.78
N THR A 211 -20.80 -8.82 -12.14
CA THR A 211 -22.21 -9.22 -12.16
C THR A 211 -22.71 -9.77 -10.81
N SER A 212 -21.81 -10.19 -9.92
CA SER A 212 -22.16 -10.66 -8.56
C SER A 212 -22.52 -9.50 -7.63
N ASP A 213 -23.21 -9.77 -6.52
CA ASP A 213 -23.54 -8.73 -5.52
C ASP A 213 -22.27 -8.10 -4.94
N ILE A 214 -22.38 -6.81 -4.56
CA ILE A 214 -21.29 -6.07 -3.91
C ILE A 214 -21.03 -6.57 -2.49
N LEU A 215 -22.03 -7.16 -1.84
CA LEU A 215 -21.94 -7.69 -0.49
C LEU A 215 -21.82 -9.21 -0.51
N THR A 216 -20.71 -9.72 0.00
CA THR A 216 -20.49 -11.15 0.21
C THR A 216 -20.79 -11.52 1.65
N LYS A 217 -21.57 -12.60 1.84
CA LYS A 217 -21.92 -13.10 3.17
C LYS A 217 -20.82 -13.95 3.76
N PHE A 218 -20.36 -13.58 4.96
CA PHE A 218 -19.41 -14.35 5.76
C PHE A 218 -20.03 -14.74 7.10
N GLN A 219 -19.61 -15.88 7.62
CA GLN A 219 -19.95 -16.30 9.00
C GLN A 219 -18.87 -15.81 9.94
N THR A 220 -19.27 -15.16 11.01
CA THR A 220 -18.42 -14.72 12.10
C THR A 220 -18.81 -15.41 13.39
N ILE A 221 -17.97 -15.34 14.41
CA ILE A 221 -18.28 -15.85 15.75
C ILE A 221 -19.54 -15.19 16.35
N ASN A 222 -19.92 -14.00 15.89
CA ASN A 222 -21.09 -13.23 16.34
C ASN A 222 -22.27 -13.29 15.37
N GLY A 223 -22.29 -14.25 14.43
CA GLY A 223 -23.32 -14.40 13.42
C GLY A 223 -22.89 -13.95 12.03
N SER A 224 -23.84 -13.87 11.09
CA SER A 224 -23.53 -13.49 9.71
C SER A 224 -23.18 -12.01 9.58
N ARG A 225 -22.22 -11.71 8.70
CA ARG A 225 -21.90 -10.36 8.24
C ARG A 225 -21.93 -10.32 6.72
N TYR A 226 -22.32 -9.18 6.16
CA TYR A 226 -22.32 -8.89 4.75
C TYR A 226 -21.20 -7.88 4.49
N VAL A 227 -20.13 -8.37 3.89
CA VAL A 227 -18.88 -7.62 3.74
C VAL A 227 -18.76 -7.12 2.32
N TRP A 228 -18.30 -5.90 2.16
CA TRP A 228 -18.12 -5.27 0.87
C TRP A 228 -16.95 -5.90 0.11
N THR A 229 -17.20 -6.26 -1.15
CA THR A 229 -16.26 -6.97 -2.02
C THR A 229 -16.34 -6.41 -3.44
N THR A 230 -15.64 -5.31 -3.71
CA THR A 230 -15.74 -4.58 -4.99
C THR A 230 -15.35 -5.44 -6.19
N PHE A 231 -14.28 -6.21 -6.08
CA PHE A 231 -13.71 -6.94 -7.23
C PHE A 231 -14.11 -8.41 -7.24
N SER A 232 -13.96 -9.11 -6.13
CA SER A 232 -14.35 -10.52 -5.99
C SER A 232 -14.64 -10.84 -4.53
N GLU A 233 -15.30 -11.97 -4.27
CA GLU A 233 -15.58 -12.46 -2.91
C GLU A 233 -14.33 -12.77 -2.08
N ASP A 234 -13.14 -12.85 -2.72
CA ASP A 234 -11.84 -13.03 -2.07
C ASP A 234 -11.10 -11.71 -1.83
N GLN A 235 -11.59 -10.59 -2.36
CA GLN A 235 -10.99 -9.26 -2.21
C GLN A 235 -11.90 -8.40 -1.32
N ILE A 236 -11.57 -8.39 -0.02
CA ILE A 236 -12.37 -7.76 1.04
C ILE A 236 -11.97 -6.30 1.18
N ASP A 237 -12.89 -5.39 0.93
CA ASP A 237 -12.63 -3.94 0.99
C ASP A 237 -12.38 -3.45 2.43
N LEU A 238 -11.36 -2.58 2.54
CA LEU A 238 -10.85 -1.98 3.79
C LEU A 238 -11.51 -0.64 4.09
#